data_92495c7474814ccd20ad6c45c4022729
#
_entry.id   92495c7474814ccd20ad6c45c4022729
#
_cell.length_a   1.000
_cell.length_b   1.000
_cell.length_c   1.000
_cell.angle_alpha   90.00
_cell.angle_beta   90.00
_cell.angle_gamma   90.00
#
_symmetry.space_group_name_H-M   'P 1'
#
loop_
_entity.id
_entity.type
_entity.pdbx_description
1 polymer ?
#
loop_
_entity_poly.entity_id
_entity_poly.type
_entity_poly.pdbx_seq_one_letter_code
_entity_poly.pdbx_strand_id
1 'polypeptide(L)'
;MLDKVTGKSVEDWNSWWLLVAWLTAAGSTLAALFIGEIVGQAPCNLCWFQRVFMFPLAIMLGIAAFRLDVGIRIYALPLVAVGAAIAAFHSLIYFGLTDEGITPCARDGPSCSGADMTIFGGVPLPLVSLLAFLAIGGSLALCRPGVFK
;
A
#
# COMPACT_ATOMS: atom_id res chain seq x y z
N MET A 1 21.73 -32.20 9.26
CA MET A 1 22.30 -30.98 9.86
C MET A 1 22.24 -29.79 8.91
N LEU A 2 22.44 -29.96 7.61
CA LEU A 2 22.32 -28.91 6.56
C LEU A 2 20.87 -28.41 6.37
N ASP A 3 19.84 -29.26 6.49
CA ASP A 3 18.42 -28.87 6.37
C ASP A 3 17.95 -27.86 7.44
N LYS A 4 18.51 -27.95 8.64
CA LYS A 4 18.16 -27.04 9.73
C LYS A 4 18.76 -25.64 9.54
N VAL A 5 19.93 -25.56 8.91
CA VAL A 5 20.61 -24.29 8.63
C VAL A 5 19.93 -23.55 7.49
N THR A 6 19.55 -24.28 6.42
CA THR A 6 18.79 -23.70 5.29
C THR A 6 17.37 -23.26 5.69
N GLY A 7 16.68 -24.02 6.55
CA GLY A 7 15.36 -23.64 7.06
C GLY A 7 15.39 -22.33 7.83
N LYS A 8 16.33 -22.17 8.75
CA LYS A 8 16.47 -20.95 9.56
C LYS A 8 16.76 -19.71 8.70
N SER A 9 17.62 -19.83 7.70
CA SER A 9 17.92 -18.71 6.80
C SER A 9 16.71 -18.26 5.94
N VAL A 10 15.83 -19.20 5.57
CA VAL A 10 14.58 -18.88 4.84
C VAL A 10 13.55 -18.22 5.76
N GLU A 11 13.44 -18.67 7.01
CA GLU A 11 12.57 -18.04 8.02
C GLU A 11 13.01 -16.61 8.31
N ASP A 12 14.31 -16.37 8.52
CA ASP A 12 14.87 -15.04 8.75
C ASP A 12 14.64 -14.13 7.53
N TRP A 13 14.79 -14.65 6.31
CA TRP A 13 14.54 -13.93 5.07
C TRP A 13 13.06 -13.53 4.94
N ASN A 14 12.15 -14.47 5.15
CA ASN A 14 10.71 -14.22 5.05
C ASN A 14 10.23 -13.27 6.14
N SER A 15 10.75 -13.40 7.36
CA SER A 15 10.47 -12.50 8.48
C SER A 15 10.80 -11.05 8.14
N TRP A 16 11.95 -10.81 7.55
CA TRP A 16 12.38 -9.48 7.14
C TRP A 16 11.43 -8.85 6.11
N TRP A 17 11.10 -9.59 5.04
CA TRP A 17 10.23 -9.08 3.99
C TRP A 17 8.78 -8.89 4.43
N LEU A 18 8.26 -9.75 5.28
CA LEU A 18 6.94 -9.56 5.90
C LEU A 18 6.93 -8.32 6.79
N LEU A 19 7.99 -8.11 7.57
CA LEU A 19 8.13 -6.93 8.43
C LEU A 19 8.18 -5.65 7.60
N VAL A 20 8.97 -5.62 6.51
CA VAL A 20 9.05 -4.46 5.60
C VAL A 20 7.69 -4.17 4.96
N ALA A 21 6.98 -5.20 4.48
CA ALA A 21 5.64 -5.05 3.93
C ALA A 21 4.66 -4.47 4.95
N TRP A 22 4.69 -4.99 6.18
CA TRP A 22 3.84 -4.49 7.27
C TRP A 22 4.16 -3.05 7.67
N LEU A 23 5.43 -2.73 7.88
CA LEU A 23 5.85 -1.37 8.25
C LEU A 23 5.48 -0.35 7.17
N THR A 24 5.58 -0.72 5.89
CA THR A 24 5.15 0.13 4.79
C THR A 24 3.64 0.35 4.81
N ALA A 25 2.85 -0.70 5.01
CA ALA A 25 1.39 -0.59 5.06
C ALA A 25 0.91 0.19 6.31
N ALA A 26 1.49 -0.11 7.49
CA ALA A 26 1.16 0.58 8.73
C ALA A 26 1.58 2.05 8.69
N GLY A 27 2.78 2.35 8.21
CA GLY A 27 3.27 3.72 8.03
C GLY A 27 2.41 4.53 7.07
N SER A 28 2.02 3.95 5.93
CA SER A 28 1.11 4.58 4.96
C SER A 28 -0.28 4.84 5.56
N THR A 29 -0.80 3.89 6.34
CA THR A 29 -2.08 4.03 7.03
C THR A 29 -2.03 5.17 8.05
N LEU A 30 -0.99 5.21 8.89
CA LEU A 30 -0.81 6.25 9.90
C LEU A 30 -0.61 7.62 9.24
N ALA A 31 0.18 7.70 8.16
CA ALA A 31 0.36 8.94 7.41
C ALA A 31 -0.95 9.43 6.81
N ALA A 32 -1.76 8.54 6.22
CA ALA A 32 -3.06 8.89 5.65
C ALA A 32 -4.06 9.40 6.72
N LEU A 33 -4.06 8.80 7.92
CA LEU A 33 -4.86 9.26 9.05
C LEU A 33 -4.35 10.60 9.56
N PHE A 34 -3.05 10.76 9.72
CA PHE A 34 -2.45 12.02 10.17
C PHE A 34 -2.79 13.18 9.23
N ILE A 35 -2.65 13.00 7.92
CA ILE A 35 -2.96 14.01 6.92
C ILE A 35 -4.45 14.35 6.93
N GLY A 36 -5.32 13.35 7.04
CA GLY A 36 -6.77 13.56 7.03
C GLY A 36 -7.30 14.20 8.31
N GLU A 37 -6.88 13.70 9.48
CA GLU A 37 -7.50 14.06 10.77
C GLU A 37 -6.76 15.21 11.47
N ILE A 38 -5.44 15.31 11.33
CA ILE A 38 -4.62 16.30 12.05
C ILE A 38 -4.32 17.49 11.16
N VAL A 39 -3.90 17.27 9.91
CA VAL A 39 -3.66 18.36 8.95
C VAL A 39 -4.97 18.91 8.40
N GLY A 40 -6.06 18.11 8.46
CA GLY A 40 -7.40 18.53 8.01
C GLY A 40 -7.56 18.52 6.49
N GLN A 41 -6.67 17.82 5.77
CA GLN A 41 -6.74 17.70 4.33
C GLN A 41 -7.79 16.65 3.94
N ALA A 42 -8.92 17.11 3.40
CA ALA A 42 -10.02 16.23 3.00
C ALA A 42 -9.58 15.29 1.87
N PRO A 43 -9.70 13.96 2.04
CA PRO A 43 -9.33 13.02 1.02
C PRO A 43 -10.33 13.03 -0.13
N CYS A 44 -9.84 13.03 -1.37
CA CYS A 44 -10.67 12.84 -2.57
C CYS A 44 -11.21 11.39 -2.63
N ASN A 45 -12.17 11.12 -3.52
CA ASN A 45 -12.77 9.80 -3.66
C ASN A 45 -11.75 8.71 -3.98
N LEU A 46 -10.79 8.97 -4.87
CA LEU A 46 -9.73 8.00 -5.20
C LEU A 46 -8.81 7.74 -4.00
N CYS A 47 -8.53 8.74 -3.16
CA CYS A 47 -7.81 8.56 -1.92
C CYS A 47 -8.56 7.64 -0.94
N TRP A 48 -9.90 7.75 -0.88
CA TRP A 48 -10.73 6.87 -0.08
C TRP A 48 -10.64 5.42 -0.56
N PHE A 49 -10.72 5.17 -1.87
CA PHE A 49 -10.56 3.82 -2.43
C PHE A 49 -9.19 3.23 -2.09
N GLN A 50 -8.11 4.01 -2.20
CA GLN A 50 -6.78 3.55 -1.80
C GLN A 50 -6.71 3.17 -0.31
N ARG A 51 -7.36 3.94 0.57
CA ARG A 51 -7.45 3.63 2.01
C ARG A 51 -8.21 2.33 2.27
N VAL A 52 -9.30 2.06 1.52
CA VAL A 52 -10.09 0.82 1.64
C VAL A 52 -9.21 -0.42 1.42
N PHE A 53 -8.20 -0.35 0.56
CA PHE A 53 -7.27 -1.46 0.33
C PHE A 53 -6.08 -1.44 1.29
N MET A 54 -5.55 -0.26 1.62
CA MET A 54 -4.36 -0.12 2.47
C MET A 54 -4.62 -0.48 3.94
N PHE A 55 -5.77 -0.09 4.50
CA PHE A 55 -6.06 -0.31 5.92
C PHE A 55 -6.20 -1.79 6.29
N PRO A 56 -6.96 -2.62 5.53
CA PRO A 56 -6.97 -4.06 5.76
C PRO A 56 -5.59 -4.70 5.59
N LEU A 57 -4.79 -4.25 4.61
CA LEU A 57 -3.43 -4.73 4.42
C LEU A 57 -2.55 -4.49 5.64
N ALA A 58 -2.64 -3.33 6.28
CA ALA A 58 -1.88 -3.02 7.49
C ALA A 58 -2.19 -4.00 8.63
N ILE A 59 -3.46 -4.37 8.81
CA ILE A 59 -3.89 -5.32 9.83
C ILE A 59 -3.46 -6.75 9.47
N MET A 60 -3.75 -7.19 8.25
CA MET A 60 -3.47 -8.55 7.79
C MET A 60 -1.97 -8.84 7.78
N LEU A 61 -1.17 -7.91 7.26
CA LEU A 61 0.29 -8.05 7.21
C LEU A 61 0.90 -7.98 8.61
N GLY A 62 0.32 -7.21 9.53
CA GLY A 62 0.72 -7.21 10.93
C GLY A 62 0.58 -8.59 11.57
N ILE A 63 -0.61 -9.18 11.46
CA ILE A 63 -0.86 -10.53 11.97
C ILE A 63 0.10 -11.54 11.31
N ALA A 64 0.30 -11.46 9.99
CA ALA A 64 1.19 -12.35 9.26
C ALA A 64 2.66 -12.19 9.67
N ALA A 65 3.14 -10.96 9.88
CA ALA A 65 4.51 -10.68 10.31
C ALA A 65 4.79 -11.26 11.70
N PHE A 66 3.86 -11.11 12.65
CA PHE A 66 4.00 -11.69 14.01
C PHE A 66 3.89 -13.21 14.04
N ARG A 67 3.18 -13.82 13.06
CA ARG A 67 2.99 -15.28 12.99
C ARG A 67 3.93 -15.96 11.99
N LEU A 68 4.74 -15.17 11.26
CA LEU A 68 5.59 -15.64 10.16
C LEU A 68 4.80 -16.42 9.09
N ASP A 69 3.54 -15.99 8.85
CA ASP A 69 2.64 -16.62 7.90
C ASP A 69 2.83 -16.04 6.49
N VAL A 70 3.64 -16.73 5.68
CA VAL A 70 3.86 -16.36 4.27
C VAL A 70 2.64 -16.66 3.39
N GLY A 71 1.71 -17.50 3.86
CA GLY A 71 0.47 -17.85 3.14
C GLY A 71 -0.45 -16.65 2.90
N ILE A 72 -0.32 -15.59 3.70
CA ILE A 72 -1.07 -14.35 3.53
C ILE A 72 -0.92 -13.72 2.14
N ARG A 73 0.16 -14.02 1.40
CA ARG A 73 0.43 -13.51 0.04
C ARG A 73 -0.75 -13.71 -0.90
N ILE A 74 -1.43 -14.87 -0.81
CA ILE A 74 -2.54 -15.22 -1.71
C ILE A 74 -3.69 -14.24 -1.57
N TYR A 75 -3.90 -13.71 -0.37
CA TYR A 75 -4.96 -12.75 -0.09
C TYR A 75 -4.47 -11.30 -0.22
N ALA A 76 -3.25 -11.02 0.20
CA ALA A 76 -2.69 -9.67 0.19
C ALA A 76 -2.35 -9.19 -1.22
N LEU A 77 -1.79 -10.04 -2.10
CA LEU A 77 -1.39 -9.64 -3.45
C LEU A 77 -2.54 -9.11 -4.32
N PRO A 78 -3.74 -9.73 -4.36
CA PRO A 78 -4.88 -9.14 -5.07
C PRO A 78 -5.27 -7.76 -4.55
N LEU A 79 -5.28 -7.56 -3.23
CA LEU A 79 -5.58 -6.25 -2.62
C LEU A 79 -4.53 -5.21 -3.01
N VAL A 80 -3.25 -5.60 -2.99
CA VAL A 80 -2.14 -4.74 -3.43
C VAL A 80 -2.28 -4.39 -4.91
N ALA A 81 -2.61 -5.37 -5.77
CA ALA A 81 -2.75 -5.15 -7.21
C ALA A 81 -3.87 -4.16 -7.52
N VAL A 82 -5.04 -4.31 -6.88
CA VAL A 82 -6.17 -3.38 -7.07
C VAL A 82 -5.82 -2.01 -6.51
N GLY A 83 -5.24 -1.91 -5.31
CA GLY A 83 -4.81 -0.65 -4.71
C GLY A 83 -3.76 0.07 -5.57
N ALA A 84 -2.79 -0.66 -6.11
CA ALA A 84 -1.78 -0.13 -7.03
C ALA A 84 -2.39 0.37 -8.34
N ALA A 85 -3.36 -0.35 -8.91
CA ALA A 85 -4.06 0.06 -10.13
C ALA A 85 -4.83 1.38 -9.91
N ILE A 86 -5.53 1.51 -8.78
CA ILE A 86 -6.22 2.76 -8.41
C ILE A 86 -5.21 3.89 -8.20
N ALA A 87 -4.10 3.65 -7.53
CA ALA A 87 -3.07 4.65 -7.30
C ALA A 87 -2.37 5.09 -8.60
N ALA A 88 -2.13 4.14 -9.52
CA ALA A 88 -1.59 4.43 -10.84
C ALA A 88 -2.56 5.30 -11.65
N PHE A 89 -3.85 4.94 -11.68
CA PHE A 89 -4.88 5.73 -12.35
C PHE A 89 -4.99 7.14 -11.76
N HIS A 90 -4.98 7.26 -10.44
CA HIS A 90 -4.98 8.55 -9.75
C HIS A 90 -3.74 9.40 -10.11
N SER A 91 -2.58 8.77 -10.24
CA SER A 91 -1.35 9.45 -10.68
C SER A 91 -1.46 9.97 -12.11
N LEU A 92 -2.09 9.21 -13.03
CA LEU A 92 -2.33 9.65 -14.42
C LEU A 92 -3.24 10.89 -14.46
N ILE A 93 -4.28 10.94 -13.63
CA ILE A 93 -5.15 12.12 -13.51
C ILE A 93 -4.37 13.31 -12.97
N TYR A 94 -3.58 13.10 -11.92
CA TYR A 94 -2.78 14.16 -11.31
C TYR A 94 -1.83 14.82 -12.34
N PHE A 95 -1.23 14.03 -13.24
CA PHE A 95 -0.36 14.54 -14.30
C PHE A 95 -1.12 15.04 -15.56
N GLY A 96 -2.46 15.05 -15.53
CA GLY A 96 -3.27 15.53 -16.65
C GLY A 96 -3.23 14.63 -17.89
N LEU A 97 -2.88 13.35 -17.73
CA LEU A 97 -2.85 12.37 -18.82
C LEU A 97 -4.22 11.75 -19.11
N THR A 98 -5.19 11.96 -18.22
CA THR A 98 -6.58 11.49 -18.36
C THR A 98 -7.53 12.57 -17.87
N ASP A 99 -8.70 12.70 -18.53
CA ASP A 99 -9.71 13.70 -18.19
C ASP A 99 -10.38 13.35 -16.84
N GLU A 100 -10.52 14.35 -15.97
CA GLU A 100 -11.22 14.22 -14.69
C GLU A 100 -12.71 13.86 -14.83
N GLY A 101 -13.31 14.11 -15.99
CA GLY A 101 -14.73 13.85 -16.26
C GLY A 101 -15.15 12.38 -16.29
N ILE A 102 -14.19 11.45 -16.35
CA ILE A 102 -14.43 9.99 -16.39
C ILE A 102 -14.34 9.38 -14.97
N THR A 103 -13.96 10.16 -13.97
CA THR A 103 -13.62 9.68 -12.65
C THR A 103 -14.72 9.87 -11.62
N PRO A 104 -14.78 9.00 -10.58
CA PRO A 104 -15.67 9.19 -9.43
C PRO A 104 -15.24 10.37 -8.53
N CYS A 105 -14.53 11.36 -9.07
CA CYS A 105 -14.22 12.59 -8.36
C CYS A 105 -15.51 13.42 -8.28
N ALA A 106 -15.99 13.68 -7.05
CA ALA A 106 -17.23 14.42 -6.83
C ALA A 106 -17.10 15.84 -7.39
N ARG A 107 -18.14 16.31 -8.08
CA ARG A 107 -18.18 17.69 -8.62
C ARG A 107 -18.11 18.76 -7.54
N ASP A 108 -18.56 18.43 -6.33
CA ASP A 108 -18.62 19.31 -5.16
C ASP A 108 -17.61 18.91 -4.06
N GLY A 109 -16.64 18.01 -4.35
CA GLY A 109 -15.63 17.49 -3.43
C GLY A 109 -14.21 18.00 -3.74
N PRO A 110 -13.22 17.61 -2.90
CA PRO A 110 -11.82 17.95 -3.17
C PRO A 110 -11.39 17.38 -4.52
N SER A 111 -10.71 18.21 -5.34
CA SER A 111 -10.24 17.79 -6.66
C SER A 111 -9.22 16.66 -6.57
N CYS A 112 -9.21 15.77 -7.57
CA CYS A 112 -8.22 14.67 -7.63
C CYS A 112 -6.86 15.13 -8.19
N SER A 113 -6.76 16.37 -8.72
CA SER A 113 -5.57 16.90 -9.41
C SER A 113 -5.07 18.23 -8.84
N GLY A 114 -5.70 18.74 -7.78
CA GLY A 114 -5.37 20.08 -7.24
C GLY A 114 -4.07 20.14 -6.43
N ALA A 115 -3.63 21.35 -6.16
CA ALA A 115 -2.48 21.64 -5.27
C ALA A 115 -2.64 21.04 -3.86
N ASP A 116 -3.89 20.76 -3.44
CA ASP A 116 -4.22 20.10 -2.18
C ASP A 116 -3.81 18.62 -2.14
N MET A 117 -3.41 18.03 -3.28
CA MET A 117 -2.92 16.65 -3.37
C MET A 117 -1.40 16.52 -3.21
N THR A 118 -0.75 17.53 -2.67
CA THR A 118 0.70 17.53 -2.41
C THR A 118 1.02 17.64 -0.92
N ILE A 119 2.10 16.98 -0.49
CA ILE A 119 2.70 17.13 0.83
C ILE A 119 4.10 17.74 0.72
N PHE A 120 4.54 18.43 1.78
CA PHE A 120 5.89 19.04 1.87
C PHE A 120 6.26 19.94 0.67
N GLY A 121 5.27 20.64 0.10
CA GLY A 121 5.54 21.63 -0.93
C GLY A 121 5.78 21.11 -2.36
N GLY A 122 5.38 19.87 -2.67
CA GLY A 122 5.48 19.41 -4.06
C GLY A 122 5.43 17.90 -4.31
N VAL A 123 5.40 17.06 -3.27
CA VAL A 123 5.34 15.61 -3.46
C VAL A 123 3.88 15.16 -3.67
N PRO A 124 3.52 14.60 -4.85
CA PRO A 124 2.15 14.18 -5.12
C PRO A 124 1.77 12.94 -4.31
N LEU A 125 0.71 13.04 -3.52
CA LEU A 125 0.17 11.96 -2.69
C LEU A 125 -0.17 10.69 -3.50
N PRO A 126 -0.75 10.77 -4.71
CA PRO A 126 -1.01 9.58 -5.52
C PRO A 126 0.23 8.76 -5.84
N LEU A 127 1.35 9.44 -6.13
CA LEU A 127 2.61 8.77 -6.44
C LEU A 127 3.20 8.08 -5.21
N VAL A 128 3.14 8.72 -4.04
CA VAL A 128 3.59 8.12 -2.77
C VAL A 128 2.77 6.86 -2.46
N SER A 129 1.47 6.91 -2.67
CA SER A 129 0.59 5.76 -2.47
C SER A 129 0.91 4.62 -3.45
N LEU A 130 1.16 4.94 -4.72
CA LEU A 130 1.57 3.95 -5.72
C LEU A 130 2.88 3.26 -5.31
N LEU A 131 3.88 4.04 -4.92
CA LEU A 131 5.17 3.50 -4.45
C LEU A 131 5.01 2.61 -3.22
N ALA A 132 4.13 2.98 -2.29
CA ALA A 132 3.84 2.15 -1.11
C ALA A 132 3.22 0.80 -1.52
N PHE A 133 2.22 0.76 -2.40
CA PHE A 133 1.64 -0.50 -2.90
C PHE A 133 2.69 -1.35 -3.63
N LEU A 134 3.53 -0.74 -4.47
CA LEU A 134 4.60 -1.44 -5.18
C LEU A 134 5.65 -2.01 -4.21
N ALA A 135 6.02 -1.27 -3.17
CA ALA A 135 6.93 -1.73 -2.14
C ALA A 135 6.36 -2.93 -1.36
N ILE A 136 5.08 -2.88 -0.98
CA ILE A 136 4.39 -4.00 -0.33
C ILE A 136 4.34 -5.21 -1.26
N GLY A 137 3.92 -5.04 -2.51
CA GLY A 137 3.85 -6.11 -3.49
C GLY A 137 5.21 -6.74 -3.78
N GLY A 138 6.24 -5.93 -3.95
CA GLY A 138 7.63 -6.38 -4.13
C GLY A 138 8.14 -7.17 -2.92
N SER A 139 7.90 -6.68 -1.71
CA SER A 139 8.28 -7.37 -0.48
C SER A 139 7.60 -8.74 -0.36
N LEU A 140 6.31 -8.82 -0.66
CA LEU A 140 5.57 -10.07 -0.66
C LEU A 140 6.01 -11.04 -1.77
N ALA A 141 6.41 -10.52 -2.94
CA ALA A 141 6.93 -11.34 -4.04
C ALA A 141 8.30 -11.94 -3.70
N LEU A 142 9.12 -11.24 -2.91
CA LEU A 142 10.42 -11.70 -2.46
C LEU A 142 10.35 -12.73 -1.32
N CYS A 143 9.20 -12.85 -0.66
CA CYS A 143 8.99 -13.94 0.30
C CYS A 143 9.03 -15.29 -0.43
N ARG A 144 9.84 -16.22 0.06
CA ARG A 144 9.94 -17.56 -0.51
C ARG A 144 8.77 -18.42 -0.01
N PRO A 145 8.10 -19.18 -0.89
CA PRO A 145 7.07 -20.10 -0.45
C PRO A 145 7.72 -21.12 0.50
N GLY A 146 7.34 -21.08 1.77
CA GLY A 146 7.70 -22.15 2.69
C GLY A 146 6.99 -23.42 2.27
N VAL A 147 7.62 -24.57 2.47
CA VAL A 147 6.95 -25.87 2.36
C VAL A 147 5.86 -25.86 3.44
N PHE A 148 4.59 -25.75 3.01
CA PHE A 148 3.46 -25.87 3.93
C PHE A 148 3.53 -27.25 4.58
N LYS A 149 3.69 -27.27 5.90
CA LYS A 149 3.43 -28.47 6.73
C LYS A 149 2.01 -28.38 7.25
#